data_f8a1ecfe92dc6d98674bf97af5a23572
#
_entry.id   f8a1ecfe92dc6d98674bf97af5a23572
#
_cell.length_a   1.000
_cell.length_b   1.000
_cell.length_c   1.000
_cell.angle_alpha   90.00
_cell.angle_beta   90.00
_cell.angle_gamma   90.00
#
_symmetry.space_group_name_H-M   'P 1'
#
loop_
_entity.id
_entity.type
_entity.pdbx_description
1 polymer ?
#
loop_
_entity_poly.entity_id
_entity_poly.type
_entity_poly.pdbx_seq_one_letter_code
_entity_poly.pdbx_strand_id
1 'polypeptide(L)'
;MLLLYGFLLAIFIALLAYRARSLSKSGAFASIFLGTIIFGLGGIPWAVLLLTFFFTSTALSRAFKKRKQGLNEKYSKGDQRDAGQVFGNGGLAAAFVLVHYFYPESNISWIGFAASLAAVNADTWATELGVLNPTPPHMITNLRKRVEKGTSGGVSLVGTLASLAGSALIALLATLLVPTDSLITDHWSLFLPITLAGL
;
A
#
# COMPACT_ATOMS: atom_id res chain seq x y z
N MET A 1 19.00 20.11 -0.18
CA MET A 1 18.79 19.80 -1.62
C MET A 1 17.84 18.63 -1.81
N LEU A 2 18.05 17.45 -1.22
CA LEU A 2 17.20 16.24 -1.41
C LEU A 2 15.73 16.46 -1.02
N LEU A 3 15.46 17.12 0.11
CA LEU A 3 14.07 17.45 0.54
C LEU A 3 13.34 18.34 -0.49
N LEU A 4 14.03 19.29 -1.12
CA LEU A 4 13.44 20.13 -2.16
C LEU A 4 13.06 19.30 -3.39
N TYR A 5 13.95 18.41 -3.85
CA TYR A 5 13.62 17.51 -4.96
C TYR A 5 12.49 16.54 -4.60
N GLY A 6 12.51 16.00 -3.37
CA GLY A 6 11.41 15.16 -2.86
C GLY A 6 10.08 15.90 -2.83
N PHE A 7 10.07 17.15 -2.39
CA PHE A 7 8.89 18.01 -2.38
C PHE A 7 8.35 18.30 -3.79
N LEU A 8 9.22 18.67 -4.72
CA LEU A 8 8.81 18.94 -6.10
C LEU A 8 8.26 17.68 -6.78
N LEU A 9 8.88 16.53 -6.56
CA LEU A 9 8.40 15.24 -7.07
C LEU A 9 7.05 14.86 -6.44
N ALA A 10 6.89 15.06 -5.13
CA ALA A 10 5.64 14.81 -4.43
C ALA A 10 4.51 15.68 -4.96
N ILE A 11 4.75 16.99 -5.20
CA ILE A 11 3.78 17.89 -5.82
C ILE A 11 3.41 17.38 -7.22
N PHE A 12 4.39 17.05 -8.04
CA PHE A 12 4.15 16.60 -9.40
C PHE A 12 3.26 15.34 -9.44
N ILE A 13 3.60 14.32 -8.63
CA ILE A 13 2.83 13.07 -8.55
C ILE A 13 1.44 13.32 -7.98
N ALA A 14 1.31 14.13 -6.91
CA ALA A 14 0.02 14.44 -6.30
C ALA A 14 -0.90 15.21 -7.26
N LEU A 15 -0.38 16.14 -8.05
CA LEU A 15 -1.15 16.87 -9.07
C LEU A 15 -1.63 15.94 -10.18
N LEU A 16 -0.78 15.04 -10.67
CA LEU A 16 -1.18 14.02 -11.65
C LEU A 16 -2.27 13.11 -11.10
N ALA A 17 -2.09 12.64 -9.86
CA ALA A 17 -3.06 11.76 -9.20
C ALA A 17 -4.40 12.49 -8.92
N TYR A 18 -4.36 13.77 -8.55
CA TYR A 18 -5.55 14.60 -8.39
C TYR A 18 -6.28 14.83 -9.72
N ARG A 19 -5.58 15.21 -10.79
CA ARG A 19 -6.16 15.33 -12.13
C ARG A 19 -6.74 14.01 -12.64
N ALA A 20 -6.07 12.92 -12.35
CA ALA A 20 -6.54 11.58 -12.68
C ALA A 20 -7.69 11.10 -11.75
N ARG A 21 -8.20 11.93 -10.84
CA ARG A 21 -9.26 11.61 -9.88
C ARG A 21 -8.97 10.38 -8.99
N SER A 22 -7.69 10.13 -8.69
CA SER A 22 -7.26 9.10 -7.73
C SER A 22 -7.18 9.64 -6.31
N LEU A 23 -6.96 10.96 -6.16
CA LEU A 23 -6.90 11.67 -4.90
C LEU A 23 -7.97 12.76 -4.85
N SER A 24 -8.57 12.97 -3.69
CA SER A 24 -9.34 14.18 -3.38
C SER A 24 -8.40 15.36 -3.10
N LYS A 25 -8.94 16.56 -2.90
CA LYS A 25 -8.12 17.74 -2.51
C LYS A 25 -7.34 17.45 -1.23
N SER A 26 -7.99 16.94 -0.19
CA SER A 26 -7.34 16.62 1.08
C SER A 26 -6.31 15.48 0.93
N GLY A 27 -6.61 14.47 0.11
CA GLY A 27 -5.69 13.39 -0.22
C GLY A 27 -4.44 13.89 -0.95
N ALA A 28 -4.58 14.86 -1.87
CA ALA A 28 -3.45 15.45 -2.57
C ALA A 28 -2.50 16.19 -1.61
N PHE A 29 -3.03 17.01 -0.70
CA PHE A 29 -2.20 17.67 0.32
C PHE A 29 -1.50 16.66 1.25
N ALA A 30 -2.21 15.63 1.73
CA ALA A 30 -1.62 14.57 2.52
C ALA A 30 -0.52 13.80 1.75
N SER A 31 -0.73 13.54 0.46
CA SER A 31 0.26 12.88 -0.40
C SER A 31 1.49 13.74 -0.64
N ILE A 32 1.35 15.06 -0.77
CA ILE A 32 2.51 15.97 -0.85
C ILE A 32 3.32 15.89 0.45
N PHE A 33 2.66 15.93 1.60
CA PHE A 33 3.34 15.85 2.89
C PHE A 33 4.10 14.54 3.08
N LEU A 34 3.41 13.39 2.94
CA LEU A 34 4.05 12.08 3.09
C LEU A 34 5.09 11.79 2.00
N GLY A 35 4.78 12.17 0.75
CA GLY A 35 5.70 12.02 -0.37
C GLY A 35 6.98 12.81 -0.20
N THR A 36 6.90 14.03 0.36
CA THR A 36 8.09 14.84 0.67
C THR A 36 9.01 14.13 1.65
N ILE A 37 8.46 13.54 2.71
CA ILE A 37 9.23 12.77 3.68
C ILE A 37 9.87 11.55 3.00
N ILE A 38 9.08 10.75 2.29
CA ILE A 38 9.54 9.47 1.74
C ILE A 38 10.53 9.69 0.59
N PHE A 39 10.25 10.59 -0.33
CA PHE A 39 11.14 10.85 -1.47
C PHE A 39 12.38 11.66 -1.09
N GLY A 40 12.23 12.59 -0.12
CA GLY A 40 13.29 13.49 0.28
C GLY A 40 14.28 12.90 1.29
N LEU A 41 13.82 12.00 2.16
CA LEU A 41 14.67 11.39 3.20
C LEU A 41 15.01 9.92 2.92
N GLY A 42 14.09 9.17 2.28
CA GLY A 42 14.30 7.75 2.00
C GLY A 42 15.07 7.49 0.70
N GLY A 43 14.88 8.33 -0.32
CA GLY A 43 15.51 8.14 -1.63
C GLY A 43 14.78 7.14 -2.54
N ILE A 44 15.50 6.66 -3.58
CA ILE A 44 14.91 5.91 -4.70
C ILE A 44 14.27 4.58 -4.28
N PRO A 45 14.91 3.71 -3.49
CA PRO A 45 14.29 2.43 -3.09
C PRO A 45 12.94 2.61 -2.39
N TRP A 46 12.87 3.54 -1.46
CA TRP A 46 11.66 3.87 -0.70
C TRP A 46 10.56 4.45 -1.60
N ALA A 47 10.95 5.33 -2.53
CA ALA A 47 10.03 5.90 -3.50
C ALA A 47 9.42 4.82 -4.42
N VAL A 48 10.23 3.88 -4.91
CA VAL A 48 9.77 2.80 -5.79
C VAL A 48 8.73 1.93 -5.10
N LEU A 49 8.93 1.53 -3.84
CA LEU A 49 7.94 0.73 -3.11
C LEU A 49 6.63 1.49 -2.93
N LEU A 50 6.69 2.76 -2.49
CA LEU A 50 5.48 3.58 -2.32
C LEU A 50 4.72 3.76 -3.65
N LEU A 51 5.43 4.05 -4.72
CA LEU A 51 4.83 4.24 -6.05
C LEU A 51 4.26 2.94 -6.59
N THR A 52 4.90 1.80 -6.37
CA THR A 52 4.37 0.48 -6.73
C THR A 52 3.04 0.24 -6.05
N PHE A 53 2.97 0.43 -4.72
CA PHE A 53 1.70 0.37 -4.00
C PHE A 53 0.66 1.31 -4.61
N PHE A 54 0.99 2.58 -4.80
CA PHE A 54 0.06 3.58 -5.28
C PHE A 54 -0.49 3.26 -6.68
N PHE A 55 0.38 2.90 -7.62
CA PHE A 55 -0.02 2.63 -9.00
C PHE A 55 -0.80 1.33 -9.13
N THR A 56 -0.34 0.24 -8.50
CA THR A 56 -1.04 -1.06 -8.58
C THR A 56 -2.42 -0.99 -7.93
N SER A 57 -2.50 -0.40 -6.74
CA SER A 57 -3.76 -0.19 -6.03
C SER A 57 -4.73 0.70 -6.82
N THR A 58 -4.23 1.78 -7.44
CA THR A 58 -5.05 2.68 -8.26
C THR A 58 -5.53 2.00 -9.55
N ALA A 59 -4.66 1.22 -10.20
CA ALA A 59 -5.02 0.48 -11.41
C ALA A 59 -6.11 -0.55 -11.12
N LEU A 60 -5.99 -1.33 -10.05
CA LEU A 60 -7.00 -2.31 -9.65
C LEU A 60 -8.34 -1.63 -9.29
N SER A 61 -8.32 -0.56 -8.49
CA SER A 61 -9.54 0.16 -8.10
C SER A 61 -10.30 0.66 -9.33
N ARG A 62 -9.59 1.12 -10.37
CA ARG A 62 -10.21 1.56 -11.62
C ARG A 62 -10.73 0.41 -12.47
N ALA A 63 -9.93 -0.65 -12.62
CA ALA A 63 -10.28 -1.80 -13.45
C ALA A 63 -11.57 -2.49 -12.97
N PHE A 64 -11.76 -2.57 -11.66
CA PHE A 64 -12.89 -3.28 -11.06
C PHE A 64 -14.01 -2.37 -10.54
N LYS A 65 -13.94 -1.06 -10.79
CA LYS A 65 -14.96 -0.08 -10.38
C LYS A 65 -16.38 -0.51 -10.74
N LYS A 66 -16.62 -0.90 -12.00
CA LYS A 66 -17.95 -1.29 -12.49
C LYS A 66 -18.51 -2.54 -11.77
N ARG A 67 -17.65 -3.45 -11.34
CA ARG A 67 -18.06 -4.69 -10.64
C ARG A 67 -18.44 -4.46 -9.18
N LYS A 68 -18.01 -3.34 -8.61
CA LYS A 68 -18.40 -2.92 -7.26
C LYS A 68 -19.70 -2.12 -7.23
N GLN A 69 -20.12 -1.53 -8.35
CA GLN A 69 -21.36 -0.82 -8.47
C GLN A 69 -22.51 -1.83 -8.27
N GLY A 70 -23.24 -1.68 -7.18
CA GLY A 70 -24.32 -2.61 -6.78
C GLY A 70 -23.98 -3.53 -5.61
N LEU A 71 -22.73 -3.54 -5.15
CA LEU A 71 -22.37 -4.15 -3.87
C LEU A 71 -22.44 -3.05 -2.82
N ASN A 72 -23.52 -3.05 -2.02
CA ASN A 72 -23.81 -2.20 -0.85
C ASN A 72 -23.08 -0.84 -0.69
N GLU A 73 -23.78 0.15 -0.12
CA GLU A 73 -23.31 1.50 0.25
C GLU A 73 -21.96 1.55 1.02
N LYS A 74 -21.49 0.43 1.54
CA LYS A 74 -20.19 0.29 2.20
C LYS A 74 -18.98 0.53 1.29
N TYR A 75 -19.15 0.36 -0.03
CA TYR A 75 -18.12 0.73 -1.03
C TYR A 75 -18.32 2.15 -1.59
N SER A 76 -19.30 2.90 -1.08
CA SER A 76 -19.67 4.22 -1.58
C SER A 76 -18.76 5.37 -1.14
N LYS A 77 -17.75 5.14 -0.29
CA LYS A 77 -16.67 6.12 -0.15
C LYS A 77 -16.01 6.25 -1.51
N GLY A 78 -16.14 7.43 -2.09
CA GLY A 78 -15.76 7.73 -3.48
C GLY A 78 -14.38 7.19 -3.85
N ASP A 79 -14.18 6.88 -5.14
CA ASP A 79 -12.95 6.31 -5.70
C ASP A 79 -11.68 7.17 -5.47
N GLN A 80 -11.82 8.36 -4.90
CA GLN A 80 -10.72 9.28 -4.60
C GLN A 80 -10.28 9.13 -3.15
N ARG A 81 -9.03 8.77 -2.96
CA ARG A 81 -8.45 8.67 -1.62
C ARG A 81 -8.38 10.05 -0.95
N ASP A 82 -8.97 10.16 0.22
CA ASP A 82 -8.90 11.34 1.09
C ASP A 82 -7.64 11.32 1.99
N ALA A 83 -7.45 12.38 2.79
CA ALA A 83 -6.32 12.48 3.70
C ALA A 83 -6.26 11.31 4.70
N GLY A 84 -7.41 10.89 5.25
CA GLY A 84 -7.48 9.77 6.18
C GLY A 84 -6.97 8.48 5.57
N GLN A 85 -7.37 8.19 4.33
CA GLN A 85 -6.89 7.01 3.58
C GLN A 85 -5.40 7.14 3.22
N VAL A 86 -4.91 8.32 2.87
CA VAL A 86 -3.50 8.55 2.56
C VAL A 86 -2.63 8.36 3.80
N PHE A 87 -3.03 8.93 4.95
CA PHE A 87 -2.31 8.73 6.21
C PHE A 87 -2.45 7.31 6.74
N GLY A 88 -3.62 6.69 6.64
CA GLY A 88 -3.82 5.28 7.02
C GLY A 88 -2.92 4.33 6.25
N ASN A 89 -2.74 4.57 4.96
CA ASN A 89 -1.95 3.69 4.09
C ASN A 89 -0.45 4.01 4.09
N GLY A 90 -0.06 5.28 4.23
CA GLY A 90 1.33 5.73 4.09
C GLY A 90 1.97 6.28 5.35
N GLY A 91 1.19 6.55 6.40
CA GLY A 91 1.69 7.23 7.59
C GLY A 91 2.72 6.42 8.37
N LEU A 92 2.46 5.12 8.57
CA LEU A 92 3.42 4.22 9.22
C LEU A 92 4.69 4.06 8.38
N ALA A 93 4.55 3.95 7.08
CA ALA A 93 5.70 3.93 6.16
C ALA A 93 6.55 5.20 6.31
N ALA A 94 5.93 6.39 6.30
CA ALA A 94 6.65 7.65 6.52
C ALA A 94 7.34 7.73 7.89
N ALA A 95 6.73 7.16 8.94
CA ALA A 95 7.36 7.08 10.26
C ALA A 95 8.64 6.24 10.24
N PHE A 96 8.67 5.12 9.51
CA PHE A 96 9.89 4.33 9.33
C PHE A 96 10.98 5.07 8.52
N VAL A 97 10.60 5.93 7.57
CA VAL A 97 11.56 6.80 6.87
C VAL A 97 12.18 7.82 7.84
N LEU A 98 11.40 8.36 8.78
CA LEU A 98 11.94 9.23 9.83
C LEU A 98 12.87 8.46 10.76
N VAL A 99 12.54 7.21 11.13
CA VAL A 99 13.47 6.35 11.88
C VAL A 99 14.78 6.15 11.12
N HIS A 100 14.71 5.89 9.80
CA HIS A 100 15.91 5.77 8.97
C HIS A 100 16.75 7.05 8.97
N TYR A 101 16.12 8.21 8.88
CA TYR A 101 16.84 9.48 8.88
C TYR A 101 17.66 9.73 10.16
N PHE A 102 17.13 9.33 11.33
CA PHE A 102 17.83 9.46 12.61
C PHE A 102 18.74 8.29 12.94
N TYR A 103 18.46 7.10 12.40
CA TYR A 103 19.17 5.85 12.64
C TYR A 103 19.41 5.09 11.34
N PRO A 104 20.27 5.60 10.43
CA PRO A 104 20.42 5.06 9.07
C PRO A 104 20.92 3.60 9.04
N GLU A 105 21.68 3.18 10.05
CA GLU A 105 22.19 1.81 10.16
C GLU A 105 21.11 0.80 10.64
N SER A 106 19.92 1.27 11.00
CA SER A 106 18.87 0.40 11.53
C SER A 106 18.15 -0.34 10.41
N ASN A 107 18.29 -1.66 10.36
CA ASN A 107 17.54 -2.53 9.44
C ASN A 107 16.03 -2.49 9.69
N ILE A 108 15.59 -2.13 10.90
CA ILE A 108 14.18 -2.04 11.29
C ILE A 108 13.44 -1.03 10.43
N SER A 109 14.10 0.08 10.05
CA SER A 109 13.48 1.13 9.25
C SER A 109 13.08 0.64 7.87
N TRP A 110 13.95 -0.06 7.15
CA TRP A 110 13.64 -0.63 5.84
C TRP A 110 12.60 -1.76 5.92
N ILE A 111 12.81 -2.70 6.84
CA ILE A 111 11.90 -3.84 7.04
C ILE A 111 10.51 -3.35 7.43
N GLY A 112 10.40 -2.43 8.38
CA GLY A 112 9.12 -1.88 8.83
C GLY A 112 8.40 -1.07 7.75
N PHE A 113 9.14 -0.28 6.96
CA PHE A 113 8.62 0.42 5.80
C PHE A 113 8.02 -0.57 4.78
N ALA A 114 8.81 -1.56 4.36
CA ALA A 114 8.39 -2.54 3.38
C ALA A 114 7.19 -3.38 3.88
N ALA A 115 7.24 -3.84 5.13
CA ALA A 115 6.15 -4.60 5.75
C ALA A 115 4.85 -3.77 5.85
N SER A 116 4.94 -2.47 6.21
CA SER A 116 3.77 -1.60 6.25
C SER A 116 3.14 -1.42 4.87
N LEU A 117 3.94 -1.25 3.82
CA LEU A 117 3.43 -1.17 2.44
C LEU A 117 2.93 -2.51 1.92
N ALA A 118 3.56 -3.63 2.31
CA ALA A 118 3.08 -4.96 1.97
C ALA A 118 1.67 -5.21 2.53
N ALA A 119 1.43 -4.84 3.80
CA ALA A 119 0.13 -4.99 4.44
C ALA A 119 -0.97 -4.17 3.74
N VAL A 120 -0.72 -2.89 3.45
CA VAL A 120 -1.73 -2.05 2.78
C VAL A 120 -1.93 -2.43 1.31
N ASN A 121 -0.90 -2.94 0.64
CA ASN A 121 -1.03 -3.44 -0.74
C ASN A 121 -1.84 -4.74 -0.76
N ALA A 122 -1.58 -5.64 0.17
CA ALA A 122 -2.32 -6.89 0.36
C ALA A 122 -3.81 -6.64 0.63
N ASP A 123 -4.13 -5.73 1.58
CA ASP A 123 -5.51 -5.34 1.89
C ASP A 123 -6.23 -4.76 0.67
N THR A 124 -5.56 -3.87 -0.07
CA THR A 124 -6.14 -3.28 -1.28
C THR A 124 -6.38 -4.35 -2.35
N TRP A 125 -5.40 -5.21 -2.63
CA TRP A 125 -5.55 -6.25 -3.63
C TRP A 125 -6.63 -7.26 -3.23
N ALA A 126 -6.68 -7.67 -1.95
CA ALA A 126 -7.73 -8.53 -1.43
C ALA A 126 -9.13 -7.93 -1.64
N THR A 127 -9.28 -6.64 -1.35
CA THR A 127 -10.56 -5.92 -1.50
C THR A 127 -10.96 -5.78 -2.96
N GLU A 128 -9.99 -5.41 -3.84
CA GLU A 128 -10.27 -5.15 -5.25
C GLU A 128 -10.53 -6.44 -6.05
N LEU A 129 -9.74 -7.48 -5.80
CA LEU A 129 -9.85 -8.76 -6.51
C LEU A 129 -10.81 -9.75 -5.83
N GLY A 130 -11.00 -9.63 -4.52
CA GLY A 130 -11.92 -10.49 -3.75
C GLY A 130 -13.36 -10.44 -4.25
N VAL A 131 -13.80 -9.31 -4.84
CA VAL A 131 -15.14 -9.19 -5.44
C VAL A 131 -15.32 -10.12 -6.65
N LEU A 132 -14.24 -10.62 -7.25
CA LEU A 132 -14.27 -11.58 -8.35
C LEU A 132 -14.58 -12.99 -7.90
N ASN A 133 -14.51 -13.28 -6.59
CA ASN A 133 -14.82 -14.62 -6.08
C ASN A 133 -16.26 -15.00 -6.46
N PRO A 134 -16.49 -16.15 -7.12
CA PRO A 134 -17.83 -16.52 -7.58
C PRO A 134 -18.80 -16.78 -6.42
N THR A 135 -18.29 -17.29 -5.29
CA THR A 135 -19.10 -17.63 -4.11
C THR A 135 -19.07 -16.51 -3.06
N PRO A 136 -20.09 -16.39 -2.19
CA PRO A 136 -20.05 -15.50 -1.04
C PRO A 136 -18.84 -15.79 -0.15
N PRO A 137 -18.19 -14.75 0.44
CA PRO A 137 -17.09 -14.93 1.37
C PRO A 137 -17.56 -15.58 2.68
N HIS A 138 -16.63 -16.08 3.46
CA HIS A 138 -16.86 -16.62 4.78
C HIS A 138 -16.34 -15.65 5.84
N MET A 139 -16.96 -15.62 7.01
CA MET A 139 -16.48 -14.81 8.13
C MET A 139 -15.17 -15.40 8.68
N ILE A 140 -14.11 -14.62 8.80
CA ILE A 140 -12.81 -15.10 9.30
C ILE A 140 -12.88 -15.69 10.71
N THR A 141 -13.78 -15.17 11.57
CA THR A 141 -14.01 -15.70 12.93
C THR A 141 -14.86 -16.96 12.95
N ASN A 142 -15.56 -17.29 11.86
CA ASN A 142 -16.36 -18.51 11.71
C ASN A 142 -16.47 -18.89 10.23
N LEU A 143 -15.56 -19.71 9.75
CA LEU A 143 -15.48 -20.12 8.34
C LEU A 143 -16.67 -20.93 7.84
N ARG A 144 -17.60 -21.36 8.73
CA ARG A 144 -18.87 -21.98 8.32
C ARG A 144 -19.94 -20.93 7.98
N LYS A 145 -19.78 -19.69 8.46
CA LYS A 145 -20.74 -18.60 8.25
C LYS A 145 -20.43 -17.87 6.96
N ARG A 146 -21.31 -18.00 5.95
CA ARG A 146 -21.26 -17.19 4.73
C ARG A 146 -21.77 -15.78 5.03
N VAL A 147 -21.15 -14.78 4.41
CA VAL A 147 -21.52 -13.37 4.55
C VAL A 147 -21.62 -12.71 3.18
N GLU A 148 -22.26 -11.57 3.11
CA GLU A 148 -22.35 -10.80 1.88
C GLU A 148 -20.97 -10.26 1.45
N LYS A 149 -20.76 -10.12 0.14
CA LYS A 149 -19.56 -9.48 -0.40
C LYS A 149 -19.43 -8.07 0.17
N GLY A 150 -18.23 -7.71 0.63
CA GLY A 150 -17.96 -6.41 1.26
C GLY A 150 -18.24 -6.34 2.76
N THR A 151 -18.65 -7.44 3.39
CA THR A 151 -18.73 -7.51 4.84
C THR A 151 -17.32 -7.50 5.45
N SER A 152 -17.09 -6.64 6.45
CA SER A 152 -15.83 -6.60 7.19
C SER A 152 -15.55 -7.94 7.84
N GLY A 153 -14.32 -8.45 7.71
CA GLY A 153 -13.94 -9.79 8.17
C GLY A 153 -14.40 -10.93 7.26
N GLY A 154 -15.01 -10.62 6.10
CA GLY A 154 -15.33 -11.62 5.09
C GLY A 154 -14.09 -11.99 4.27
N VAL A 155 -13.70 -13.27 4.27
CA VAL A 155 -12.55 -13.80 3.52
C VAL A 155 -13.00 -14.74 2.40
N SER A 156 -12.28 -14.73 1.30
CA SER A 156 -12.50 -15.61 0.15
C SER A 156 -11.17 -16.10 -0.42
N LEU A 157 -11.18 -17.22 -1.12
CA LEU A 157 -9.96 -17.77 -1.71
C LEU A 157 -9.29 -16.76 -2.65
N VAL A 158 -10.07 -16.13 -3.54
CA VAL A 158 -9.55 -15.12 -4.47
C VAL A 158 -8.97 -13.93 -3.72
N GLY A 159 -9.65 -13.44 -2.67
CA GLY A 159 -9.14 -12.34 -1.83
C GLY A 159 -7.84 -12.71 -1.12
N THR A 160 -7.77 -13.92 -0.54
CA THR A 160 -6.55 -14.39 0.14
C THR A 160 -5.37 -14.56 -0.82
N LEU A 161 -5.60 -15.13 -2.01
CA LEU A 161 -4.54 -15.25 -3.02
C LEU A 161 -4.08 -13.87 -3.55
N ALA A 162 -5.03 -12.93 -3.70
CA ALA A 162 -4.72 -11.57 -4.07
C ALA A 162 -3.91 -10.83 -2.99
N SER A 163 -4.27 -11.02 -1.72
CA SER A 163 -3.51 -10.52 -0.57
C SER A 163 -2.06 -11.02 -0.60
N LEU A 164 -1.88 -12.34 -0.75
CA LEU A 164 -0.56 -12.96 -0.86
C LEU A 164 0.24 -12.39 -2.04
N ALA A 165 -0.37 -12.27 -3.21
CA ALA A 165 0.30 -11.74 -4.40
C ALA A 165 0.68 -10.25 -4.23
N GLY A 166 -0.21 -9.45 -3.64
CA GLY A 166 0.03 -8.03 -3.36
C GLY A 166 1.16 -7.81 -2.37
N SER A 167 1.19 -8.61 -1.30
CA SER A 167 2.27 -8.58 -0.32
C SER A 167 3.60 -9.06 -0.92
N ALA A 168 3.59 -10.18 -1.64
CA ALA A 168 4.78 -10.75 -2.27
C ALA A 168 5.40 -9.78 -3.31
N LEU A 169 4.60 -8.99 -4.02
CA LEU A 169 5.12 -7.98 -4.95
C LEU A 169 5.97 -6.92 -4.23
N ILE A 170 5.47 -6.39 -3.11
CA ILE A 170 6.22 -5.41 -2.31
C ILE A 170 7.45 -6.08 -1.68
N ALA A 171 7.31 -7.30 -1.15
CA ALA A 171 8.41 -8.07 -0.57
C ALA A 171 9.53 -8.33 -1.58
N LEU A 172 9.17 -8.71 -2.82
CA LEU A 172 10.14 -8.92 -3.90
C LEU A 172 10.92 -7.65 -4.21
N LEU A 173 10.22 -6.53 -4.38
CA LEU A 173 10.89 -5.25 -4.63
C LEU A 173 11.74 -4.80 -3.45
N ALA A 174 11.27 -5.00 -2.22
CA ALA A 174 12.05 -4.68 -1.02
C ALA A 174 13.33 -5.51 -0.91
N THR A 175 13.28 -6.77 -1.34
CA THR A 175 14.45 -7.67 -1.39
C THR A 175 15.46 -7.22 -2.46
N LEU A 176 14.97 -6.80 -3.63
CA LEU A 176 15.81 -6.38 -4.76
C LEU A 176 16.40 -4.98 -4.60
N LEU A 177 15.75 -4.12 -3.83
CA LEU A 177 16.06 -2.69 -3.70
C LEU A 177 16.55 -2.33 -2.29
N VAL A 178 17.11 -3.28 -1.54
CA VAL A 178 17.69 -2.98 -0.21
C VAL A 178 18.63 -1.79 -0.33
N PRO A 179 18.47 -0.73 0.50
CA PRO A 179 19.35 0.43 0.48
C PRO A 179 20.81 0.05 0.71
N THR A 180 21.72 0.70 0.00
CA THR A 180 23.16 0.38 0.04
C THR A 180 23.84 0.69 1.37
N ASP A 181 23.23 1.53 2.20
CA ASP A 181 23.63 1.88 3.56
C ASP A 181 23.06 0.94 4.62
N SER A 182 22.24 -0.04 4.21
CA SER A 182 21.70 -1.06 5.09
C SER A 182 22.74 -2.11 5.47
N LEU A 183 22.66 -2.59 6.71
CA LEU A 183 23.49 -3.70 7.20
C LEU A 183 22.92 -5.10 6.81
N ILE A 184 21.87 -5.14 6.00
CA ILE A 184 21.27 -6.39 5.53
C ILE A 184 22.16 -7.01 4.47
N THR A 185 22.81 -8.13 4.79
CA THR A 185 23.72 -8.85 3.88
C THR A 185 23.01 -9.95 3.09
N ASP A 186 22.02 -10.62 3.70
CA ASP A 186 21.17 -11.59 3.02
C ASP A 186 19.81 -10.97 2.68
N HIS A 187 19.73 -10.40 1.51
CA HIS A 187 18.51 -9.71 1.05
C HIS A 187 17.33 -10.68 0.89
N TRP A 188 17.58 -11.92 0.48
CA TRP A 188 16.51 -12.91 0.25
C TRP A 188 15.84 -13.36 1.55
N SER A 189 16.51 -13.24 2.68
CA SER A 189 15.90 -13.50 4.00
C SER A 189 14.70 -12.59 4.29
N LEU A 190 14.60 -11.43 3.62
CA LEU A 190 13.50 -10.46 3.79
C LEU A 190 12.21 -10.88 3.09
N PHE A 191 12.30 -11.67 2.00
CA PHE A 191 11.16 -11.94 1.15
C PHE A 191 9.99 -12.59 1.89
N LEU A 192 10.26 -13.68 2.59
CA LEU A 192 9.21 -14.42 3.29
C LEU A 192 8.61 -13.66 4.48
N PRO A 193 9.39 -13.07 5.40
CA PRO A 193 8.84 -12.28 6.51
C PRO A 193 7.99 -11.09 6.06
N ILE A 194 8.43 -10.33 5.04
CA ILE A 194 7.66 -9.20 4.53
C ILE A 194 6.38 -9.68 3.83
N THR A 195 6.44 -10.79 3.08
CA THR A 195 5.26 -11.38 2.46
C THR A 195 4.23 -11.79 3.52
N LEU A 196 4.66 -12.44 4.60
CA LEU A 196 3.79 -12.88 5.68
C LEU A 196 3.25 -11.71 6.52
N ALA A 197 3.98 -10.61 6.65
CA ALA A 197 3.52 -9.42 7.36
C ALA A 197 2.31 -8.75 6.70
N GLY A 198 2.04 -9.03 5.42
CA GLY A 198 0.89 -8.52 4.69
C GLY A 198 -0.35 -9.42 4.73
N LEU A 199 -0.26 -10.61 5.31
CA LEU A 199 -1.38 -11.58 5.41
C LEU A 199 -2.10 -11.49 6.74
#